data_a17d68a20a08eac16dfb2c67311b851e
#
_entry.id   a17d68a20a08eac16dfb2c67311b851e
#
_cell.length_a   1.000
_cell.length_b   1.000
_cell.length_c   1.000
_cell.angle_alpha   90.00
_cell.angle_beta   90.00
_cell.angle_gamma   90.00
#
_symmetry.space_group_name_H-M   'P 1'
#
loop_
_entity.id
_entity.type
_entity.pdbx_description
1 polymer ?
#
loop_
_entity_poly.entity_id
_entity_poly.type
_entity_poly.pdbx_seq_one_letter_code
_entity_poly.pdbx_strand_id
1 'polypeptide(L)'
;YLTFPWDDGFSVEEMEKYYDNIQFSDWEHAISKAPMLKAQHPDYELFLSGIHSERGLSCADCHMPFISEGGQKFSDHKVQSPLNYINRTCQVCHREEEEQLIENVYERQDKVKESRDMLEIILVKAHVEAGKAWELGATDEEMKDILWDIRNAQWRWDYVAASHGGSFHSPIECSRILASGINLGMEARVQLSRVLANYGFEGDVEYPDISTKAQAQQYIGLDMDKLNADKKVFMETVVPEWLKKAKEREATYTYKTL
;
A
#
# COMPACT_ATOMS: atom_id res chain seq x y z
N TYR A 1 -2.99 13.52 11.44
CA TYR A 1 -2.35 13.65 10.14
C TYR A 1 -1.41 12.47 9.95
N LEU A 2 -1.61 11.74 8.87
CA LEU A 2 -0.71 10.65 8.48
C LEU A 2 0.37 11.26 7.60
N THR A 3 1.53 11.49 8.18
CA THR A 3 2.71 11.95 7.47
C THR A 3 3.82 10.93 7.67
N PHE A 4 4.59 10.70 6.62
CA PHE A 4 5.80 9.90 6.72
C PHE A 4 6.89 10.66 7.49
N PRO A 5 7.76 9.96 8.21
CA PRO A 5 8.93 10.55 8.83
C PRO A 5 10.00 10.82 7.76
N TRP A 6 10.15 12.08 7.36
CA TRP A 6 11.12 12.50 6.35
C TRP A 6 12.44 13.02 6.92
N ASP A 7 12.63 12.91 8.23
CA ASP A 7 13.80 13.43 8.92
C ASP A 7 15.13 12.87 8.37
N ASP A 8 15.15 11.59 8.02
CA ASP A 8 16.33 10.90 7.48
C ASP A 8 16.32 10.85 5.91
N GLY A 9 15.18 11.13 5.26
CA GLY A 9 15.03 11.11 3.81
C GLY A 9 13.67 10.58 3.34
N PHE A 10 13.59 10.27 2.03
CA PHE A 10 12.35 9.89 1.36
C PHE A 10 12.29 8.42 0.92
N SER A 11 13.34 7.64 1.15
CA SER A 11 13.34 6.22 0.80
C SER A 11 12.54 5.38 1.79
N VAL A 12 12.04 4.25 1.33
CA VAL A 12 11.29 3.30 2.16
C VAL A 12 12.13 2.81 3.35
N GLU A 13 13.45 2.65 3.16
CA GLU A 13 14.40 2.22 4.18
C GLU A 13 14.69 3.29 5.23
N GLU A 14 14.76 4.56 4.83
CA GLU A 14 14.97 5.67 5.77
C GLU A 14 13.78 5.85 6.69
N MET A 15 12.56 5.74 6.15
CA MET A 15 11.34 5.75 6.94
C MET A 15 11.23 4.54 7.87
N GLU A 16 11.55 3.34 7.37
CA GLU A 16 11.61 2.12 8.16
C GLU A 16 12.56 2.28 9.36
N LYS A 17 13.77 2.74 9.11
CA LYS A 17 14.78 2.99 10.13
C LYS A 17 14.30 3.95 11.21
N TYR A 18 13.58 5.01 10.84
CA TYR A 18 12.99 5.93 11.79
C TYR A 18 11.99 5.22 12.70
N TYR A 19 11.02 4.49 12.12
CA TYR A 19 10.01 3.74 12.88
C TYR A 19 10.63 2.66 13.77
N ASP A 20 11.68 1.99 13.28
CA ASP A 20 12.39 0.97 14.03
C ASP A 20 13.15 1.55 15.23
N ASN A 21 13.80 2.70 15.07
CA ASN A 21 14.53 3.39 16.13
C ASN A 21 13.64 3.80 17.31
N ILE A 22 12.40 4.21 17.03
CA ILE A 22 11.41 4.58 18.06
C ILE A 22 10.50 3.41 18.46
N GLN A 23 10.73 2.22 17.92
CA GLN A 23 9.93 1.00 18.15
C GLN A 23 8.43 1.23 17.91
N PHE A 24 8.07 2.03 16.90
CA PHE A 24 6.70 2.31 16.56
C PHE A 24 6.07 1.16 15.77
N SER A 25 4.82 0.86 16.06
CA SER A 25 3.95 -0.01 15.23
C SER A 25 2.54 0.53 15.23
N ASP A 26 1.85 0.37 14.09
CA ASP A 26 0.43 0.72 13.98
C ASP A 26 -0.46 -0.33 14.65
N TRP A 27 -0.08 -1.61 14.56
CA TRP A 27 -0.79 -2.73 15.20
C TRP A 27 0.11 -3.96 15.33
N GLU A 28 -0.35 -4.93 16.10
CA GLU A 28 0.22 -6.28 16.16
C GLU A 28 -0.61 -7.23 15.30
N HIS A 29 0.04 -8.04 14.46
CA HIS A 29 -0.65 -8.98 13.60
C HIS A 29 -1.23 -10.16 14.40
N ALA A 30 -2.53 -10.42 14.24
CA ALA A 30 -3.28 -11.37 15.08
C ALA A 30 -2.73 -12.80 15.08
N ILE A 31 -2.15 -13.27 13.96
CA ILE A 31 -1.64 -14.65 13.82
C ILE A 31 -0.17 -14.72 14.22
N SER A 32 0.68 -13.89 13.59
CA SER A 32 2.14 -13.95 13.79
C SER A 32 2.63 -13.19 15.01
N LYS A 33 1.85 -12.26 15.53
CA LYS A 33 2.22 -11.26 16.55
C LYS A 33 3.33 -10.29 16.10
N ALA A 34 3.60 -10.21 14.79
CA ALA A 34 4.55 -9.24 14.27
C ALA A 34 4.05 -7.81 14.49
N PRO A 35 4.94 -6.87 14.89
CA PRO A 35 4.60 -5.45 15.02
C PRO A 35 4.56 -4.82 13.61
N MET A 36 3.38 -4.44 13.14
CA MET A 36 3.14 -4.05 11.75
C MET A 36 3.14 -2.53 11.54
N LEU A 37 3.53 -2.12 10.35
CA LEU A 37 3.47 -0.73 9.88
C LEU A 37 2.42 -0.59 8.78
N LYS A 38 1.83 0.60 8.68
CA LYS A 38 0.89 0.98 7.63
C LYS A 38 1.43 2.13 6.79
N ALA A 39 1.54 1.92 5.48
CA ALA A 39 1.84 2.98 4.54
C ALA A 39 0.57 3.74 4.13
N GLN A 40 0.72 5.05 3.90
CA GLN A 40 -0.37 5.94 3.49
C GLN A 40 0.06 6.79 2.31
N HIS A 41 -0.32 6.35 1.09
CA HIS A 41 -0.16 7.14 -0.14
C HIS A 41 1.27 7.66 -0.43
N PRO A 42 2.30 6.80 -0.54
CA PRO A 42 3.69 7.21 -0.79
C PRO A 42 3.93 7.58 -2.27
N ASP A 43 2.99 8.32 -2.86
CA ASP A 43 3.06 8.68 -4.28
C ASP A 43 4.10 9.76 -4.55
N TYR A 44 4.30 10.71 -3.62
CA TYR A 44 5.30 11.75 -3.75
C TYR A 44 6.72 11.18 -3.65
N GLU A 45 6.95 10.33 -2.67
CA GLU A 45 8.23 9.68 -2.39
C GLU A 45 8.66 8.81 -3.57
N LEU A 46 7.74 8.00 -4.09
CA LEU A 46 7.99 7.19 -5.28
C LEU A 46 8.18 8.04 -6.53
N PHE A 47 7.40 9.11 -6.70
CA PHE A 47 7.58 10.03 -7.84
C PHE A 47 8.97 10.64 -7.86
N LEU A 48 9.55 11.01 -6.70
CA LEU A 48 10.88 11.59 -6.60
C LEU A 48 11.99 10.71 -7.18
N SER A 49 11.83 9.38 -7.12
CA SER A 49 12.76 8.39 -7.67
C SER A 49 12.49 8.04 -9.14
N GLY A 50 11.51 8.68 -9.77
CA GLY A 50 11.08 8.39 -11.12
C GLY A 50 11.72 9.29 -12.18
N ILE A 51 11.82 8.79 -13.41
CA ILE A 51 12.43 9.48 -14.55
C ILE A 51 11.79 10.83 -14.85
N HIS A 52 10.48 10.99 -14.66
CA HIS A 52 9.81 12.25 -14.90
C HIS A 52 10.19 13.32 -13.88
N SER A 53 10.35 12.95 -12.62
CA SER A 53 10.89 13.83 -11.57
C SER A 53 12.35 14.23 -11.87
N GLU A 54 13.20 13.28 -12.26
CA GLU A 54 14.59 13.55 -12.66
C GLU A 54 14.71 14.50 -13.85
N ARG A 55 13.70 14.52 -14.73
CA ARG A 55 13.60 15.45 -15.88
C ARG A 55 12.97 16.79 -15.51
N GLY A 56 12.65 17.01 -14.24
CA GLY A 56 12.12 18.27 -13.73
C GLY A 56 10.62 18.49 -13.94
N LEU A 57 9.87 17.41 -14.22
CA LEU A 57 8.42 17.49 -14.28
C LEU A 57 7.83 17.51 -12.87
N SER A 58 6.68 18.16 -12.74
CA SER A 58 5.87 18.18 -11.53
C SER A 58 4.58 17.35 -11.70
N CYS A 59 3.90 17.08 -10.62
CA CYS A 59 2.58 16.42 -10.63
C CYS A 59 1.59 17.16 -11.56
N ALA A 60 1.64 18.50 -11.55
CA ALA A 60 0.73 19.34 -12.30
C ALA A 60 0.93 19.22 -13.83
N ASP A 61 2.15 18.94 -14.30
CA ASP A 61 2.43 18.83 -15.73
C ASP A 61 1.65 17.67 -16.38
N CYS A 62 1.37 16.62 -15.61
CA CYS A 62 0.62 15.46 -16.07
C CYS A 62 -0.85 15.48 -15.59
N HIS A 63 -1.10 15.85 -14.32
CA HIS A 63 -2.43 15.77 -13.71
C HIS A 63 -3.28 17.03 -13.87
N MET A 64 -2.66 18.15 -14.28
CA MET A 64 -3.31 19.46 -14.52
C MET A 64 -2.84 20.06 -15.85
N PRO A 65 -3.03 19.36 -17.00
CA PRO A 65 -2.51 19.83 -18.27
C PRO A 65 -3.12 21.17 -18.65
N PHE A 66 -2.42 21.91 -19.51
CA PHE A 66 -2.96 23.15 -20.05
C PHE A 66 -4.10 22.88 -21.04
N ILE A 67 -5.19 23.62 -20.86
CA ILE A 67 -6.33 23.68 -21.77
C ILE A 67 -6.55 25.10 -22.28
N SER A 68 -7.32 25.24 -23.35
CA SER A 68 -7.68 26.54 -23.93
C SER A 68 -9.18 26.61 -24.12
N GLU A 69 -9.80 27.63 -23.53
CA GLU A 69 -11.23 27.95 -23.72
C GLU A 69 -11.38 29.43 -24.01
N GLY A 70 -12.19 29.79 -25.00
CA GLY A 70 -12.42 31.16 -25.39
C GLY A 70 -11.16 31.94 -25.75
N GLY A 71 -10.10 31.27 -26.24
CA GLY A 71 -8.81 31.88 -26.56
C GLY A 71 -7.88 32.08 -25.37
N GLN A 72 -8.27 31.70 -24.17
CA GLN A 72 -7.43 31.78 -22.98
C GLN A 72 -6.86 30.41 -22.63
N LYS A 73 -5.56 30.36 -22.31
CA LYS A 73 -4.83 29.16 -21.87
C LYS A 73 -4.72 29.16 -20.35
N PHE A 74 -5.11 28.05 -19.72
CA PHE A 74 -5.01 27.87 -18.26
C PHE A 74 -4.82 26.39 -17.91
N SER A 75 -4.39 26.09 -16.69
CA SER A 75 -4.26 24.74 -16.18
C SER A 75 -5.63 24.13 -15.89
N ASP A 76 -5.88 22.90 -16.34
CA ASP A 76 -7.09 22.16 -15.98
C ASP A 76 -7.00 21.73 -14.50
N HIS A 77 -7.88 22.29 -13.67
CA HIS A 77 -7.96 21.99 -12.24
C HIS A 77 -8.78 20.72 -11.92
N LYS A 78 -9.25 20.01 -12.95
CA LYS A 78 -9.85 18.68 -12.78
C LYS A 78 -8.75 17.65 -12.66
N VAL A 79 -8.14 17.57 -11.47
CA VAL A 79 -7.09 16.59 -11.18
C VAL A 79 -7.61 15.17 -11.40
N GLN A 80 -7.01 14.46 -12.37
CA GLN A 80 -7.45 13.12 -12.75
C GLN A 80 -6.29 12.32 -13.38
N SER A 81 -6.58 11.08 -13.78
CA SER A 81 -5.60 10.26 -14.49
C SER A 81 -5.17 10.92 -15.81
N PRO A 82 -3.86 11.06 -16.07
CA PRO A 82 -3.34 11.55 -17.34
C PRO A 82 -3.77 10.70 -18.55
N LEU A 83 -4.13 9.44 -18.33
CA LEU A 83 -4.62 8.53 -19.37
C LEU A 83 -5.96 8.98 -19.99
N ASN A 84 -6.70 9.86 -19.34
CA ASN A 84 -7.94 10.40 -19.88
C ASN A 84 -7.70 11.42 -21.03
N TYR A 85 -6.48 11.97 -21.12
CA TYR A 85 -6.14 13.02 -22.10
C TYR A 85 -4.69 12.90 -22.57
N ILE A 86 -4.34 11.76 -23.17
CA ILE A 86 -2.97 11.44 -23.64
C ILE A 86 -2.37 12.55 -24.52
N ASN A 87 -3.20 13.12 -25.39
CA ASN A 87 -2.78 14.19 -26.32
C ASN A 87 -2.43 15.52 -25.62
N ARG A 88 -2.88 15.73 -24.41
CA ARG A 88 -2.61 16.94 -23.60
C ARG A 88 -1.61 16.71 -22.48
N THR A 89 -1.31 15.46 -22.21
CA THR A 89 -0.40 15.01 -21.15
C THR A 89 0.85 14.37 -21.75
N CYS A 90 0.82 13.11 -22.08
CA CYS A 90 1.99 12.35 -22.55
C CYS A 90 2.51 12.86 -23.90
N GLN A 91 1.64 13.09 -24.88
CA GLN A 91 2.05 13.50 -26.25
C GLN A 91 2.54 14.95 -26.37
N VAL A 92 2.52 15.73 -25.28
CA VAL A 92 3.22 17.02 -25.24
C VAL A 92 4.74 16.81 -25.41
N CYS A 93 5.26 15.69 -24.91
CA CYS A 93 6.69 15.34 -24.96
C CYS A 93 6.96 14.05 -25.76
N HIS A 94 6.06 13.07 -25.69
CA HIS A 94 6.17 11.78 -26.36
C HIS A 94 5.59 11.81 -27.79
N ARG A 95 6.16 11.01 -28.69
CA ARG A 95 5.79 10.96 -30.11
C ARG A 95 5.05 9.67 -30.49
N GLU A 96 5.00 8.73 -29.59
CA GLU A 96 4.33 7.46 -29.76
C GLU A 96 2.81 7.67 -29.90
N GLU A 97 2.15 6.71 -30.56
CA GLU A 97 0.70 6.67 -30.67
C GLU A 97 0.05 6.49 -29.28
N GLU A 98 -1.17 6.96 -29.14
CA GLU A 98 -1.92 6.96 -27.86
C GLU A 98 -2.05 5.56 -27.28
N GLU A 99 -2.41 4.58 -28.13
CA GLU A 99 -2.56 3.19 -27.71
C GLU A 99 -1.25 2.63 -27.14
N GLN A 100 -0.12 2.93 -27.77
CA GLN A 100 1.19 2.46 -27.30
C GLN A 100 1.58 3.09 -25.95
N LEU A 101 1.26 4.36 -25.74
CA LEU A 101 1.51 5.03 -24.46
C LEU A 101 0.66 4.45 -23.33
N ILE A 102 -0.61 4.16 -23.61
CA ILE A 102 -1.52 3.51 -22.67
C ILE A 102 -1.02 2.09 -22.34
N GLU A 103 -0.68 1.32 -23.35
CA GLU A 103 -0.18 -0.06 -23.20
C GLU A 103 1.09 -0.08 -22.35
N ASN A 104 2.03 0.84 -22.58
CA ASN A 104 3.24 0.99 -21.78
C ASN A 104 2.94 1.26 -20.29
N VAL A 105 1.87 1.97 -19.96
CA VAL A 105 1.47 2.20 -18.56
C VAL A 105 0.97 0.90 -17.93
N TYR A 106 0.03 0.21 -18.61
CA TYR A 106 -0.54 -1.02 -18.09
C TYR A 106 0.50 -2.14 -17.99
N GLU A 107 1.41 -2.27 -18.94
CA GLU A 107 2.49 -3.25 -18.87
C GLU A 107 3.36 -3.07 -17.61
N ARG A 108 3.68 -1.82 -17.24
CA ARG A 108 4.41 -1.52 -15.99
C ARG A 108 3.59 -1.85 -14.76
N GLN A 109 2.31 -1.53 -14.76
CA GLN A 109 1.41 -1.86 -13.66
C GLN A 109 1.32 -3.36 -13.44
N ASP A 110 1.19 -4.13 -14.52
CA ASP A 110 1.10 -5.59 -14.46
C ASP A 110 2.38 -6.22 -13.91
N LYS A 111 3.56 -5.75 -14.32
CA LYS A 111 4.85 -6.26 -13.80
C LYS A 111 5.05 -5.96 -12.31
N VAL A 112 4.69 -4.75 -11.88
CA VAL A 112 4.75 -4.40 -10.44
C VAL A 112 3.73 -5.22 -9.66
N LYS A 113 2.52 -5.39 -10.20
CA LYS A 113 1.48 -6.21 -9.59
C LYS A 113 1.92 -7.66 -9.43
N GLU A 114 2.52 -8.27 -10.45
CA GLU A 114 3.03 -9.64 -10.38
C GLU A 114 4.03 -9.82 -9.23
N SER A 115 4.98 -8.90 -9.09
CA SER A 115 5.97 -8.91 -8.00
C SER A 115 5.32 -8.71 -6.63
N ARG A 116 4.32 -7.84 -6.54
CA ARG A 116 3.55 -7.58 -5.33
C ARG A 116 2.74 -8.81 -4.89
N ASP A 117 2.07 -9.46 -5.84
CA ASP A 117 1.29 -10.68 -5.59
C ASP A 117 2.21 -11.83 -5.12
N MET A 118 3.43 -11.91 -5.65
CA MET A 118 4.44 -12.87 -5.19
C MET A 118 4.83 -12.61 -3.72
N LEU A 119 5.12 -11.37 -3.36
CA LEU A 119 5.45 -11.02 -1.97
C LEU A 119 4.26 -11.26 -1.03
N GLU A 120 3.04 -10.97 -1.47
CA GLU A 120 1.82 -11.24 -0.71
C GLU A 120 1.69 -12.72 -0.30
N ILE A 121 1.91 -13.62 -1.25
CA ILE A 121 1.88 -15.07 -0.98
C ILE A 121 2.97 -15.47 0.03
N ILE A 122 4.16 -14.90 -0.07
CA ILE A 122 5.26 -15.17 0.87
C ILE A 122 4.89 -14.68 2.28
N LEU A 123 4.32 -13.48 2.40
CA LEU A 123 3.89 -12.90 3.67
C LEU A 123 2.79 -13.74 4.33
N VAL A 124 1.77 -14.15 3.57
CA VAL A 124 0.72 -15.04 4.10
C VAL A 124 1.32 -16.32 4.69
N LYS A 125 2.24 -16.95 3.96
CA LYS A 125 2.91 -18.16 4.44
C LYS A 125 3.73 -17.89 5.70
N ALA A 126 4.49 -16.81 5.74
CA ALA A 126 5.28 -16.43 6.91
C ALA A 126 4.40 -16.17 8.16
N HIS A 127 3.26 -15.49 8.00
CA HIS A 127 2.33 -15.28 9.11
C HIS A 127 1.73 -16.59 9.64
N VAL A 128 1.36 -17.52 8.76
CA VAL A 128 0.78 -18.81 9.16
C VAL A 128 1.84 -19.69 9.82
N GLU A 129 3.06 -19.75 9.25
CA GLU A 129 4.20 -20.47 9.83
C GLU A 129 4.59 -19.92 11.22
N ALA A 130 4.58 -18.59 11.39
CA ALA A 130 4.81 -17.96 12.69
C ALA A 130 3.71 -18.31 13.70
N GLY A 131 2.44 -18.31 13.28
CA GLY A 131 1.33 -18.78 14.10
C GLY A 131 1.53 -20.23 14.57
N LYS A 132 2.02 -21.09 13.68
CA LYS A 132 2.32 -22.48 14.02
C LYS A 132 3.49 -22.60 15.00
N ALA A 133 4.53 -21.79 14.86
CA ALA A 133 5.64 -21.75 15.81
C ALA A 133 5.15 -21.38 17.24
N TRP A 134 4.26 -20.37 17.35
CA TRP A 134 3.63 -20.01 18.63
C TRP A 134 2.80 -21.15 19.23
N GLU A 135 2.02 -21.87 18.43
CA GLU A 135 1.25 -23.03 18.90
C GLU A 135 2.14 -24.12 19.48
N LEU A 136 3.35 -24.31 18.95
CA LEU A 136 4.32 -25.29 19.40
C LEU A 136 5.11 -24.84 20.64
N GLY A 137 4.96 -23.57 21.04
CA GLY A 137 5.60 -23.04 22.25
C GLY A 137 6.88 -22.28 21.99
N ALA A 138 7.11 -21.77 20.76
CA ALA A 138 8.24 -20.90 20.45
C ALA A 138 8.28 -19.70 21.39
N THR A 139 9.47 -19.26 21.79
CA THR A 139 9.67 -18.15 22.70
C THR A 139 9.81 -16.82 21.98
N ASP A 140 9.53 -15.72 22.69
CA ASP A 140 9.69 -14.36 22.14
C ASP A 140 11.11 -14.13 21.62
N GLU A 141 12.13 -14.65 22.30
CA GLU A 141 13.53 -14.49 21.89
C GLU A 141 13.85 -15.22 20.59
N GLU A 142 13.32 -16.44 20.39
CA GLU A 142 13.47 -17.20 19.15
C GLU A 142 12.75 -16.54 17.95
N MET A 143 11.65 -15.86 18.22
CA MET A 143 10.79 -15.26 17.21
C MET A 143 11.16 -13.80 16.88
N LYS A 144 11.88 -13.11 17.74
CA LYS A 144 12.11 -11.67 17.66
C LYS A 144 12.60 -11.19 16.29
N ASP A 145 13.70 -11.74 15.81
CA ASP A 145 14.30 -11.32 14.53
C ASP A 145 13.42 -11.74 13.34
N ILE A 146 12.76 -12.87 13.44
CA ILE A 146 11.82 -13.39 12.44
C ILE A 146 10.62 -12.44 12.28
N LEU A 147 10.05 -11.99 13.40
CA LEU A 147 8.92 -11.05 13.37
C LEU A 147 9.33 -9.69 12.81
N TRP A 148 10.60 -9.30 13.01
CA TRP A 148 11.15 -8.08 12.44
C TRP A 148 11.32 -8.20 10.92
N ASP A 149 11.79 -9.33 10.42
CA ASP A 149 11.86 -9.62 8.98
C ASP A 149 10.46 -9.62 8.33
N ILE A 150 9.46 -10.22 9.00
CA ILE A 150 8.06 -10.20 8.53
C ILE A 150 7.54 -8.76 8.48
N ARG A 151 7.76 -7.95 9.54
CA ARG A 151 7.40 -6.54 9.59
C ARG A 151 7.98 -5.77 8.41
N ASN A 152 9.28 -5.91 8.17
CA ASN A 152 9.99 -5.16 7.15
C ASN A 152 9.63 -5.62 5.73
N ALA A 153 9.34 -6.91 5.54
CA ALA A 153 8.79 -7.42 4.30
C ALA A 153 7.38 -6.87 4.01
N GLN A 154 6.52 -6.85 5.03
CA GLN A 154 5.15 -6.32 4.90
C GLN A 154 5.16 -4.80 4.69
N TRP A 155 6.05 -4.05 5.35
CA TRP A 155 6.21 -2.62 5.13
C TRP A 155 6.47 -2.31 3.65
N ARG A 156 7.35 -3.07 2.99
CA ARG A 156 7.65 -2.94 1.57
C ARG A 156 6.47 -3.27 0.67
N TRP A 157 5.74 -4.33 1.01
CA TRP A 157 4.51 -4.68 0.31
C TRP A 157 3.47 -3.58 0.43
N ASP A 158 3.21 -3.11 1.64
CA ASP A 158 2.19 -2.09 1.92
C ASP A 158 2.56 -0.74 1.30
N TYR A 159 3.84 -0.38 1.31
CA TYR A 159 4.35 0.85 0.71
C TYR A 159 4.05 0.90 -0.81
N VAL A 160 4.30 -0.16 -1.54
CA VAL A 160 3.99 -0.23 -2.97
C VAL A 160 2.48 -0.39 -3.20
N ALA A 161 1.78 -1.19 -2.38
CA ALA A 161 0.35 -1.41 -2.49
C ALA A 161 -0.48 -0.16 -2.19
N ALA A 162 -0.03 0.69 -1.26
CA ALA A 162 -0.69 1.94 -0.89
C ALA A 162 -0.45 3.08 -1.89
N SER A 163 0.54 2.96 -2.78
CA SER A 163 0.79 3.94 -3.83
C SER A 163 -0.16 3.73 -5.01
N HIS A 164 -0.93 4.76 -5.35
CA HIS A 164 -1.88 4.69 -6.46
C HIS A 164 -1.20 4.81 -7.84
N GLY A 165 -0.12 5.58 -7.92
CA GLY A 165 0.62 5.85 -9.15
C GLY A 165 2.02 5.26 -9.20
N GLY A 166 2.50 4.64 -8.12
CA GLY A 166 3.88 4.21 -7.97
C GLY A 166 4.39 3.31 -9.08
N SER A 167 3.57 2.38 -9.55
CA SER A 167 3.89 1.46 -10.64
C SER A 167 4.16 2.16 -11.99
N PHE A 168 3.72 3.41 -12.16
CA PHE A 168 4.04 4.25 -13.30
C PHE A 168 5.05 5.34 -12.93
N HIS A 169 4.89 6.00 -11.77
CA HIS A 169 5.78 7.07 -11.33
C HIS A 169 7.23 6.59 -11.21
N SER A 170 7.45 5.40 -10.62
CA SER A 170 8.76 4.79 -10.49
C SER A 170 8.69 3.26 -10.47
N PRO A 171 8.45 2.61 -11.61
CA PRO A 171 8.32 1.14 -11.69
C PRO A 171 9.59 0.41 -11.27
N ILE A 172 10.77 0.98 -11.54
CA ILE A 172 12.07 0.39 -11.16
C ILE A 172 12.20 0.37 -9.64
N GLU A 173 11.89 1.46 -8.97
CA GLU A 173 11.96 1.56 -7.51
C GLU A 173 10.91 0.66 -6.85
N CYS A 174 9.67 0.63 -7.35
CA CYS A 174 8.67 -0.32 -6.89
C CYS A 174 9.17 -1.77 -6.97
N SER A 175 9.78 -2.15 -8.09
CA SER A 175 10.34 -3.49 -8.28
C SER A 175 11.50 -3.78 -7.33
N ARG A 176 12.39 -2.81 -7.08
CA ARG A 176 13.50 -2.92 -6.13
C ARG A 176 12.98 -3.13 -4.70
N ILE A 177 12.00 -2.31 -4.30
CA ILE A 177 11.37 -2.42 -2.97
C ILE A 177 10.74 -3.80 -2.78
N LEU A 178 9.95 -4.24 -3.75
CA LEU A 178 9.29 -5.56 -3.69
C LEU A 178 10.30 -6.71 -3.69
N ALA A 179 11.38 -6.64 -4.47
CA ALA A 179 12.44 -7.65 -4.48
C ALA A 179 13.13 -7.75 -3.11
N SER A 180 13.41 -6.62 -2.46
CA SER A 180 13.97 -6.63 -1.10
C SER A 180 12.98 -7.20 -0.07
N GLY A 181 11.68 -6.91 -0.22
CA GLY A 181 10.63 -7.50 0.62
C GLY A 181 10.51 -9.02 0.44
N ILE A 182 10.60 -9.50 -0.80
CA ILE A 182 10.62 -10.95 -1.11
C ILE A 182 11.79 -11.63 -0.40
N ASN A 183 12.99 -11.02 -0.44
CA ASN A 183 14.16 -11.58 0.24
C ASN A 183 13.93 -11.69 1.75
N LEU A 184 13.49 -10.60 2.40
CA LEU A 184 13.19 -10.58 3.84
C LEU A 184 12.12 -11.62 4.22
N GLY A 185 11.02 -11.67 3.46
CA GLY A 185 9.96 -12.64 3.70
C GLY A 185 10.43 -14.10 3.54
N MET A 186 11.33 -14.38 2.60
CA MET A 186 11.92 -15.70 2.43
C MET A 186 12.93 -16.03 3.54
N GLU A 187 13.72 -15.06 4.02
CA GLU A 187 14.59 -15.23 5.19
C GLU A 187 13.80 -15.56 6.44
N ALA A 188 12.72 -14.82 6.71
CA ALA A 188 11.81 -15.12 7.81
C ALA A 188 11.30 -16.58 7.74
N ARG A 189 10.85 -17.03 6.58
CA ARG A 189 10.36 -18.40 6.37
C ARG A 189 11.43 -19.47 6.56
N VAL A 190 12.67 -19.22 6.12
CA VAL A 190 13.79 -20.13 6.36
C VAL A 190 14.09 -20.25 7.86
N GLN A 191 14.05 -19.14 8.59
CA GLN A 191 14.22 -19.15 10.05
C GLN A 191 13.05 -19.86 10.74
N LEU A 192 11.80 -19.60 10.33
CA LEU A 192 10.62 -20.30 10.84
C LEU A 192 10.71 -21.81 10.65
N SER A 193 11.17 -22.27 9.48
CA SER A 193 11.35 -23.71 9.25
C SER A 193 12.32 -24.36 10.23
N ARG A 194 13.37 -23.64 10.64
CA ARG A 194 14.32 -24.10 11.68
C ARG A 194 13.69 -24.12 13.05
N VAL A 195 12.95 -23.09 13.42
CA VAL A 195 12.21 -23.07 14.69
C VAL A 195 11.24 -24.23 14.76
N LEU A 196 10.41 -24.44 13.74
CA LEU A 196 9.45 -25.55 13.67
C LEU A 196 10.15 -26.89 13.83
N ALA A 197 11.27 -27.10 13.14
CA ALA A 197 12.07 -28.35 13.25
C ALA A 197 12.62 -28.56 14.67
N ASN A 198 13.09 -27.49 15.34
CA ASN A 198 13.57 -27.57 16.73
C ASN A 198 12.48 -28.00 17.72
N TYR A 199 11.22 -27.68 17.42
CA TYR A 199 10.05 -28.13 18.20
C TYR A 199 9.50 -29.51 17.73
N GLY A 200 10.25 -30.23 16.86
CA GLY A 200 9.89 -31.57 16.39
C GLY A 200 8.72 -31.59 15.41
N PHE A 201 8.42 -30.47 14.76
CA PHE A 201 7.40 -30.42 13.71
C PHE A 201 7.96 -31.05 12.43
N GLU A 202 7.43 -32.24 12.10
CA GLU A 202 7.77 -32.98 10.89
C GLU A 202 6.56 -32.93 9.93
N GLY A 203 6.67 -32.17 8.86
CA GLY A 203 5.59 -32.06 7.87
C GLY A 203 5.45 -30.66 7.30
N ASP A 204 4.42 -30.49 6.49
CA ASP A 204 4.10 -29.22 5.88
C ASP A 204 3.11 -28.42 6.74
N VAL A 205 3.30 -27.12 6.84
CA VAL A 205 2.31 -26.22 7.41
C VAL A 205 1.14 -26.11 6.43
N GLU A 206 -0.08 -26.36 6.90
CA GLU A 206 -1.29 -26.18 6.10
C GLU A 206 -1.58 -24.69 5.91
N TYR A 207 -1.67 -24.25 4.65
CA TYR A 207 -2.00 -22.89 4.31
C TYR A 207 -3.48 -22.75 3.96
N PRO A 208 -4.12 -21.65 4.37
CA PRO A 208 -5.50 -21.38 3.99
C PRO A 208 -5.64 -21.10 2.49
N ASP A 209 -6.78 -21.45 1.93
CA ASP A 209 -7.20 -20.91 0.65
C ASP A 209 -7.65 -19.46 0.85
N ILE A 210 -6.90 -18.52 0.29
CA ILE A 210 -7.17 -17.08 0.32
C ILE A 210 -7.46 -16.52 -1.09
N SER A 211 -7.82 -17.38 -2.02
CA SER A 211 -8.09 -16.98 -3.42
C SER A 211 -9.21 -15.95 -3.54
N THR A 212 -10.07 -15.86 -2.54
CA THR A 212 -11.10 -14.83 -2.44
C THR A 212 -11.05 -14.08 -1.12
N LYS A 213 -11.48 -12.81 -1.15
CA LYS A 213 -11.61 -11.98 0.06
C LYS A 213 -12.47 -12.66 1.15
N ALA A 214 -13.54 -13.35 0.76
CA ALA A 214 -14.43 -14.02 1.70
C ALA A 214 -13.73 -15.16 2.45
N GLN A 215 -12.92 -15.96 1.75
CA GLN A 215 -12.11 -17.02 2.34
C GLN A 215 -11.05 -16.47 3.30
N ALA A 216 -10.34 -15.40 2.89
CA ALA A 216 -9.38 -14.75 3.76
C ALA A 216 -10.05 -14.19 5.04
N GLN A 217 -11.20 -13.53 4.92
CA GLN A 217 -11.97 -13.01 6.05
C GLN A 217 -12.45 -14.13 7.00
N GLN A 218 -12.90 -15.24 6.44
CA GLN A 218 -13.31 -16.40 7.22
C GLN A 218 -12.13 -17.01 7.99
N TYR A 219 -10.97 -17.14 7.34
CA TYR A 219 -9.76 -17.69 7.97
C TYR A 219 -9.31 -16.90 9.20
N ILE A 220 -9.34 -15.57 9.12
CA ILE A 220 -8.97 -14.69 10.25
C ILE A 220 -10.12 -14.49 11.26
N GLY A 221 -11.22 -15.20 11.11
CA GLY A 221 -12.34 -15.20 12.07
C GLY A 221 -13.21 -13.94 12.04
N LEU A 222 -13.26 -13.21 10.93
CA LEU A 222 -14.16 -12.05 10.79
C LEU A 222 -15.61 -12.50 10.61
N ASP A 223 -16.46 -12.15 11.56
CA ASP A 223 -17.92 -12.31 11.46
C ASP A 223 -18.50 -11.20 10.56
N MET A 224 -18.49 -11.44 9.26
CA MET A 224 -18.95 -10.46 8.28
C MET A 224 -20.43 -10.16 8.37
N ASP A 225 -21.26 -11.09 8.82
CA ASP A 225 -22.70 -10.88 8.99
C ASP A 225 -22.96 -9.89 10.14
N LYS A 226 -22.27 -10.08 11.26
CA LYS A 226 -22.33 -9.16 12.39
C LYS A 226 -21.78 -7.78 12.00
N LEU A 227 -20.61 -7.70 11.34
CA LEU A 227 -20.00 -6.43 10.93
C LEU A 227 -20.90 -5.67 9.95
N ASN A 228 -21.57 -6.36 9.03
CA ASN A 228 -22.52 -5.73 8.11
C ASN A 228 -23.79 -5.26 8.83
N ALA A 229 -24.30 -6.03 9.80
CA ALA A 229 -25.44 -5.63 10.62
C ALA A 229 -25.11 -4.39 11.46
N ASP A 230 -23.94 -4.35 12.12
CA ASP A 230 -23.47 -3.21 12.90
C ASP A 230 -23.30 -1.96 12.01
N LYS A 231 -22.72 -2.13 10.82
CA LYS A 231 -22.60 -1.05 9.83
C LYS A 231 -23.98 -0.52 9.42
N LYS A 232 -24.95 -1.40 9.19
CA LYS A 232 -26.31 -0.98 8.83
C LYS A 232 -26.93 -0.13 9.93
N VAL A 233 -26.86 -0.57 11.19
CA VAL A 233 -27.33 0.19 12.35
C VAL A 233 -26.64 1.57 12.40
N PHE A 234 -25.32 1.63 12.25
CA PHE A 234 -24.58 2.86 12.22
C PHE A 234 -25.06 3.84 11.12
N MET A 235 -25.26 3.31 9.91
CA MET A 235 -25.74 4.10 8.77
C MET A 235 -27.18 4.60 8.96
N GLU A 236 -28.02 3.86 9.65
CA GLU A 236 -29.44 4.22 9.89
C GLU A 236 -29.64 5.15 11.10
N THR A 237 -28.73 5.13 12.07
CA THR A 237 -28.88 5.87 13.34
C THR A 237 -27.91 7.04 13.47
N VAL A 238 -26.62 6.82 13.30
CA VAL A 238 -25.58 7.82 13.56
C VAL A 238 -25.40 8.77 12.37
N VAL A 239 -25.33 8.24 11.16
CA VAL A 239 -25.08 9.03 9.95
C VAL A 239 -26.16 10.10 9.70
N PRO A 240 -27.48 9.83 9.86
CA PRO A 240 -28.51 10.86 9.69
C PRO A 240 -28.35 12.03 10.65
N GLU A 241 -27.98 11.77 11.90
CA GLU A 241 -27.71 12.81 12.89
C GLU A 241 -26.51 13.68 12.51
N TRP A 242 -25.45 13.06 12.00
CA TRP A 242 -24.28 13.79 11.50
C TRP A 242 -24.59 14.64 10.28
N LEU A 243 -25.39 14.11 9.35
CA LEU A 243 -25.83 14.85 8.16
C LEU A 243 -26.73 16.04 8.53
N LYS A 244 -27.60 15.88 9.53
CA LYS A 244 -28.41 16.98 10.06
C LYS A 244 -27.53 18.09 10.62
N LYS A 245 -26.58 17.75 11.51
CA LYS A 245 -25.62 18.71 12.08
C LYS A 245 -24.74 19.36 11.00
N ALA A 246 -24.35 18.63 9.96
CA ALA A 246 -23.58 19.18 8.85
C ALA A 246 -24.38 20.22 8.07
N LYS A 247 -25.64 19.95 7.76
CA LYS A 247 -26.56 20.92 7.10
C LYS A 247 -26.80 22.14 7.92
N GLU A 248 -27.02 22.00 9.24
CA GLU A 248 -27.19 23.13 10.16
C GLU A 248 -25.93 24.00 10.17
N ARG A 249 -24.74 23.41 10.19
CA ARG A 249 -23.47 24.13 10.10
C ARG A 249 -23.28 24.81 8.75
N GLU A 250 -23.60 24.13 7.65
CA GLU A 250 -23.49 24.68 6.30
C GLU A 250 -24.38 25.91 6.11
N ALA A 251 -25.57 25.91 6.70
CA ALA A 251 -26.48 27.05 6.67
C ALA A 251 -25.92 28.32 7.35
N THR A 252 -24.87 28.17 8.16
CA THR A 252 -24.19 29.32 8.81
C THR A 252 -23.08 29.92 7.95
N TYR A 253 -22.71 29.26 6.82
CA TYR A 253 -21.67 29.79 5.96
C TYR A 253 -22.14 30.92 5.11
N THR A 254 -21.49 32.08 5.24
CA THR A 254 -21.67 33.20 4.32
C THR A 254 -20.70 33.06 3.16
N TYR A 255 -21.18 32.60 2.01
CA TYR A 255 -20.44 32.69 0.77
C TYR A 255 -20.34 34.15 0.35
N LYS A 256 -19.12 34.73 0.37
CA LYS A 256 -18.88 35.96 -0.36
C LYS A 256 -18.92 35.58 -1.86
N THR A 257 -19.96 36.01 -2.54
CA THR A 257 -19.96 36.09 -4.01
C THR A 257 -18.80 36.98 -4.42
N LEU A 258 -17.82 36.40 -5.10
CA LEU A 258 -16.72 37.11 -5.77
C LEU A 258 -17.27 37.86 -6.97
#